data_9d3f71ca721cd290d41a43bb3293effa
#
_entry.id   9d3f71ca721cd290d41a43bb3293effa
#
_cell.length_a   1.000
_cell.length_b   1.000
_cell.length_c   1.000
_cell.angle_alpha   90.00
_cell.angle_beta   90.00
_cell.angle_gamma   90.00
#
_symmetry.space_group_name_H-M   'P 1'
#
loop_
_entity.id
_entity.type
_entity.pdbx_description
1 polymer ?
#
loop_
_entity_poly.entity_id
_entity_poly.type
_entity_poly.pdbx_seq_one_letter_code
_entity_poly.pdbx_strand_id
1 'polypeptide(L)' 'MGRKNSPSERERELQNLIAQYEAVKAKNESLYLDGDQLADIADLYASERKFKEAQEVITYGLGLHPGRSEEHTS' A
#
# COMPACT_ATOMS: atom_id res chain seq x y z
N MET A 1 18.94 -3.31 -22.71
CA MET A 1 18.79 -3.46 -22.41
C MET A 1 18.38 -3.79 -21.38
N GLY A 2 18.46 -4.04 -20.85
CA GLY A 2 18.03 -4.58 -19.88
C GLY A 2 17.36 -3.92 -18.97
N ARG A 3 17.46 -2.96 -18.80
CA ARG A 3 16.98 -2.37 -17.92
C ARG A 3 15.66 -2.38 -17.82
N LYS A 4 15.10 -2.47 -18.57
CA LYS A 4 13.84 -2.42 -18.53
C LYS A 4 13.24 -3.34 -17.67
N ASN A 5 13.81 -4.30 -17.31
CA ASN A 5 13.22 -5.24 -16.49
C ASN A 5 12.98 -4.78 -15.16
N SER A 6 13.75 -3.94 -14.60
CA SER A 6 13.62 -3.54 -13.25
C SER A 6 12.26 -3.03 -12.91
N PRO A 7 11.67 -2.17 -13.67
CA PRO A 7 10.34 -1.70 -13.34
C PRO A 7 9.34 -2.82 -13.32
N SER A 8 9.52 -3.78 -14.18
CA SER A 8 8.61 -4.88 -14.22
C SER A 8 8.62 -5.67 -12.97
N GLU A 9 9.77 -5.86 -12.39
CA GLU A 9 9.88 -6.61 -11.18
C GLU A 9 9.20 -5.89 -10.06
N ARG A 10 9.38 -4.59 -9.96
CA ARG A 10 8.75 -3.84 -8.91
C ARG A 10 7.26 -3.86 -9.08
N GLU A 11 6.78 -3.77 -10.28
CA GLU A 11 5.37 -3.81 -10.51
C GLU A 11 4.79 -5.15 -10.11
N ARG A 12 5.49 -6.22 -10.39
CA ARG A 12 5.03 -7.51 -10.03
C ARG A 12 4.91 -7.66 -8.55
N GLU A 13 5.93 -7.22 -7.82
CA GLU A 13 5.89 -7.30 -6.38
C GLU A 13 4.75 -6.47 -5.83
N LEU A 14 4.54 -5.30 -6.38
CA LEU A 14 3.49 -4.45 -5.91
C LEU A 14 2.12 -5.06 -6.19
N GLN A 15 1.97 -5.67 -7.34
CA GLN A 15 0.71 -6.32 -7.66
C GLN A 15 0.42 -7.48 -6.72
N ASN A 16 1.44 -8.24 -6.39
CA ASN A 16 1.27 -9.33 -5.44
C ASN A 16 0.88 -8.79 -4.08
N LEU A 17 1.49 -7.70 -3.68
CA LEU A 17 1.21 -7.11 -2.40
C LEU A 17 -0.23 -6.63 -2.36
N ILE A 18 -0.68 -5.99 -3.41
CA ILE A 18 -2.05 -5.51 -3.49
C ILE A 18 -3.02 -6.67 -3.47
N ALA A 19 -2.69 -7.76 -4.15
CA ALA A 19 -3.54 -8.92 -4.16
C ALA A 19 -3.70 -9.49 -2.76
N GLN A 20 -2.62 -9.53 -2.00
CA GLN A 20 -2.70 -10.02 -0.64
C GLN A 20 -3.52 -9.07 0.22
N TYR A 21 -3.31 -7.78 0.04
CA TYR A 21 -4.06 -6.80 0.80
C TYR A 21 -5.55 -6.92 0.53
N GLU A 22 -5.91 -7.06 -0.73
CA GLU A 22 -7.32 -7.16 -1.07
C GLU A 22 -7.92 -8.48 -0.58
N ALA A 23 -7.14 -9.53 -0.59
CA ALA A 23 -7.62 -10.82 -0.12
C ALA A 23 -7.94 -10.77 1.36
N VAL A 24 -7.06 -10.22 2.17
CA VAL A 24 -7.31 -10.15 3.60
C VAL A 24 -8.44 -9.18 3.90
N LYS A 25 -8.59 -8.13 3.08
CA LYS A 25 -9.66 -7.21 3.26
C LYS A 25 -10.99 -7.91 3.02
N ALA A 26 -11.08 -8.72 1.99
CA ALA A 26 -12.28 -9.45 1.68
C ALA A 26 -12.63 -10.45 2.75
N LYS A 27 -11.63 -11.02 3.41
CA LYS A 27 -11.86 -11.96 4.47
C LYS A 27 -12.04 -11.30 5.82
N ASN A 28 -11.99 -10.01 5.84
CA ASN A 28 -12.12 -9.27 7.09
C ASN A 28 -10.97 -9.58 8.02
N GLU A 29 -9.81 -9.84 7.47
CA GLU A 29 -8.62 -10.13 8.25
C GLU A 29 -7.67 -8.96 8.15
N SER A 30 -6.55 -9.01 8.83
CA SER A 30 -5.57 -7.97 8.78
C SER A 30 -4.27 -8.48 8.25
N LEU A 31 -3.54 -7.64 7.55
CA LEU A 31 -2.24 -7.97 7.03
C LEU A 31 -1.31 -6.84 7.44
N TYR A 32 -0.22 -7.18 8.11
CA TYR A 32 0.71 -6.15 8.53
C TYR A 32 1.51 -5.68 7.31
N LEU A 33 1.57 -4.39 7.12
CA LEU A 33 2.33 -3.80 6.04
C LEU A 33 3.18 -2.68 6.60
N ASP A 34 4.39 -2.56 6.09
CA ASP A 34 5.27 -1.48 6.48
C ASP A 34 4.78 -0.19 5.88
N GLY A 35 5.26 0.92 6.43
CA GLY A 35 4.90 2.21 5.89
C GLY A 35 5.26 2.35 4.43
N ASP A 36 6.41 1.82 4.02
CA ASP A 36 6.81 1.90 2.63
C ASP A 36 5.87 1.10 1.74
N GLN A 37 5.46 -0.07 2.20
CA GLN A 37 4.55 -0.89 1.43
C GLN A 37 3.21 -0.22 1.29
N LEU A 38 2.72 0.38 2.36
CA LEU A 38 1.46 1.08 2.32
C LEU A 38 1.53 2.27 1.37
N ALA A 39 2.63 2.98 1.40
CA ALA A 39 2.80 4.12 0.52
C ALA A 39 2.82 3.69 -0.93
N ASP A 40 3.46 2.57 -1.22
CA ASP A 40 3.51 2.06 -2.58
C ASP A 40 2.11 1.69 -3.07
N ILE A 41 1.35 1.03 -2.23
CA ILE A 41 0.01 0.62 -2.62
C ILE A 41 -0.86 1.86 -2.85
N ALA A 42 -0.79 2.81 -1.95
CA ALA A 42 -1.58 4.02 -2.08
C ALA A 42 -1.18 4.80 -3.33
N ASP A 43 0.10 4.83 -3.60
CA ASP A 43 0.60 5.53 -4.75
C ASP A 43 0.07 4.90 -6.04
N LEU A 44 0.07 3.59 -6.11
CA LEU A 44 -0.43 2.91 -7.28
C LEU A 44 -1.91 3.19 -7.47
N TYR A 45 -2.68 3.11 -6.42
CA TYR A 45 -4.11 3.38 -6.51
C TYR A 45 -4.33 4.83 -6.98
N ALA A 46 -3.56 5.75 -6.46
CA ALA A 46 -3.71 7.14 -6.86
C ALA A 46 -3.35 7.32 -8.32
N SER A 47 -2.33 6.62 -8.77
CA SER A 47 -1.91 6.72 -10.14
C SER A 47 -2.99 6.18 -11.09
N GLU A 48 -3.78 5.24 -10.61
CA GLU A 48 -4.87 4.72 -11.39
C GLU A 48 -6.17 5.46 -11.13
N ARG A 49 -6.10 6.57 -10.44
CA ARG A 49 -7.25 7.40 -10.13
C ARG A 49 -8.23 6.71 -9.20
N LYS A 50 -7.76 5.73 -8.44
CA LYS A 50 -8.60 5.06 -7.48
C LYS A 50 -8.39 5.72 -6.14
N PHE A 51 -8.84 6.95 -6.04
CA PHE A 51 -8.56 7.74 -4.85
C PHE A 51 -9.22 7.20 -3.59
N LYS A 52 -10.38 6.58 -3.73
CA LYS A 52 -11.03 6.02 -2.59
C LYS A 52 -10.22 4.91 -2.02
N GLU A 53 -9.73 4.01 -2.85
CA GLU A 53 -8.90 2.91 -2.41
C GLU A 53 -7.60 3.42 -1.82
N ALA A 54 -7.02 4.44 -2.42
CA ALA A 54 -5.80 5.01 -1.90
C ALA A 54 -6.03 5.55 -0.49
N GLN A 55 -7.16 6.21 -0.28
CA GLN A 55 -7.46 6.75 1.01
C GLN A 55 -7.70 5.64 2.02
N GLU A 56 -8.31 4.56 1.62
CA GLU A 56 -8.52 3.44 2.50
C GLU A 56 -7.20 2.83 2.95
N VAL A 57 -6.24 2.75 2.05
CA VAL A 57 -4.93 2.22 2.38
C VAL A 57 -4.26 3.11 3.41
N ILE A 58 -4.37 4.41 3.24
CA ILE A 58 -3.78 5.34 4.17
C ILE A 58 -4.43 5.21 5.55
N THR A 59 -5.73 5.09 5.60
CA THR A 59 -6.44 4.92 6.85
C THR A 59 -6.04 3.61 7.52
N TYR A 60 -5.93 2.57 6.73
CA TYR A 60 -5.51 1.28 7.22
C TYR A 60 -4.11 1.40 7.85
N GLY A 61 -3.22 2.10 7.16
CA GLY A 61 -1.88 2.29 7.65
C GLY A 61 -1.82 3.06 8.95
N LEU A 62 -2.67 4.07 9.10
CA LEU A 62 -2.71 4.82 10.33
C LEU A 62 -3.14 3.93 11.48
N GLY A 63 -4.00 2.97 11.22
CA GLY A 63 -4.41 2.04 12.24
C GLY A 63 -3.30 1.09 12.64
N LEU A 64 -2.43 0.73 11.69
CA LEU A 64 -1.31 -0.14 12.00
C LEU A 64 -0.18 0.62 12.68
N HIS A 65 -0.04 1.90 12.36
CA HIS A 65 1.07 2.70 12.89
C HIS A 65 0.56 4.00 13.49
N PRO A 66 -0.21 3.90 14.54
CA PRO A 66 -0.84 5.11 15.09
C PRO A 66 0.17 6.09 15.67
N GLY A 67 1.27 5.60 16.13
CA GLY A 67 2.25 6.47 16.73
C GLY A 67 2.84 7.47 15.77
N ARG A 68 2.83 7.18 14.49
CA ARG A 68 3.41 8.08 13.55
C ARG A 68 2.66 9.38 13.47
N SER A 69 1.39 9.34 13.62
CA SER A 69 0.62 10.53 13.58
C SER A 69 0.92 11.42 14.72
N GLU A 70 1.20 10.86 15.84
CA GLU A 70 1.49 11.64 16.98
C GLU A 70 2.73 12.42 16.84
N GLU A 71 3.72 11.84 16.27
CA GLU A 71 4.91 12.55 16.09
C GLU A 71 4.71 13.78 15.34
N HIS A 72 3.88 13.76 14.36
CA HIS A 72 3.68 14.87 13.57
C HIS A 72 3.11 16.00 14.27
N THR A 73 2.29 15.81 15.21
CA THR A 73 1.67 16.87 15.86
C THR A 73 2.55 17.61 16.71
N SER A 74 3.54 17.05 17.18
CA SER A 74 4.41 17.84 18.02
C SER A 74 5.22 18.76 17.23
#